data_307bfa4ea8d743e050a9dfb963cbcdb4
#
_entry.id   307bfa4ea8d743e050a9dfb963cbcdb4
#
_cell.length_a   1.000
_cell.length_b   1.000
_cell.length_c   1.000
_cell.angle_alpha   90.00
_cell.angle_beta   90.00
_cell.angle_gamma   90.00
#
_symmetry.space_group_name_H-M   'P 1'
#
loop_
_entity.id
_entity.type
_entity.pdbx_description
1 polymer ?
#
loop_
_entity_poly.entity_id
_entity_poly.type
_entity_poly.pdbx_seq_one_letter_code
_entity_poly.pdbx_strand_id
1 'polypeptide(L)'
;MRKVFLAMILAVFSAAASFSMSEYRTHLMSVNDGIGVIADSPSIVQGSSGVVLRSFGNGLKSIIARAVVDSKHTSTANVHFEVYSALKQSSLPVPNFTPQAGDEVVLNYLYDRSLIIAPNAEVYNQVVEVFSNITFVHPDLVGAMLSMDYKPNPSQDDFRRACALNAAGLIFIALEGESMFVDCGSFSILKSFKSGQIAQYHLPFYTRVRDINTVFWKLDSEHINNYDKYYRFLLNTDENTGKIESAK
;
A
#
# COMPACT_ATOMS: atom_id res chain seq x y z
N MET A 1 62.13 -9.22 16.34
CA MET A 1 61.32 -8.32 15.53
C MET A 1 59.88 -8.85 15.54
N ARG A 2 59.05 -8.25 16.37
CA ARG A 2 57.65 -8.70 16.62
C ARG A 2 56.76 -7.91 15.66
N LYS A 3 56.16 -8.58 14.68
CA LYS A 3 55.20 -7.96 13.76
C LYS A 3 53.83 -7.88 14.46
N VAL A 4 53.43 -6.65 14.81
CA VAL A 4 52.10 -6.34 15.31
C VAL A 4 51.18 -6.25 14.09
N PHE A 5 50.25 -7.25 13.93
CA PHE A 5 49.16 -7.19 12.98
C PHE A 5 48.05 -6.32 13.59
N LEU A 6 47.90 -5.11 13.09
CA LEU A 6 46.77 -4.24 13.41
C LEU A 6 45.55 -4.72 12.62
N ALA A 7 44.66 -5.46 13.27
CA ALA A 7 43.38 -5.86 12.69
C ALA A 7 42.44 -4.64 12.70
N MET A 8 42.26 -4.05 11.53
CA MET A 8 41.30 -2.97 11.29
C MET A 8 39.90 -3.59 11.24
N ILE A 9 39.17 -3.52 12.36
CA ILE A 9 37.76 -3.93 12.42
C ILE A 9 36.95 -2.88 11.64
N LEU A 10 36.57 -3.21 10.41
CA LEU A 10 35.60 -2.45 9.62
C LEU A 10 34.22 -2.67 10.25
N ALA A 11 33.78 -1.75 11.09
CA ALA A 11 32.40 -1.72 11.58
C ALA A 11 31.49 -1.35 10.39
N VAL A 12 30.88 -2.33 9.77
CA VAL A 12 29.82 -2.12 8.80
C VAL A 12 28.59 -1.64 9.60
N PHE A 13 28.38 -0.34 9.65
CA PHE A 13 27.11 0.23 10.10
C PHE A 13 26.02 -0.22 9.12
N SER A 14 25.30 -1.27 9.44
CA SER A 14 24.04 -1.57 8.81
C SER A 14 23.07 -0.45 9.16
N ALA A 15 22.90 0.52 8.25
CA ALA A 15 21.83 1.51 8.38
C ALA A 15 20.52 0.70 8.36
N ALA A 16 19.90 0.54 9.52
CA ALA A 16 18.58 -0.05 9.63
C ALA A 16 17.62 0.77 8.74
N ALA A 17 17.02 0.13 7.77
CA ALA A 17 16.02 0.77 6.91
C ALA A 17 14.84 1.14 7.83
N SER A 18 14.69 2.42 8.16
CA SER A 18 13.53 2.89 8.90
C SER A 18 12.53 3.50 7.94
N PHE A 19 11.29 3.05 8.02
CA PHE A 19 10.16 3.68 7.37
C PHE A 19 9.17 4.07 8.44
N SER A 20 8.80 5.35 8.47
CA SER A 20 7.75 5.86 9.36
C SER A 20 7.11 7.06 8.69
N MET A 21 5.81 6.99 8.49
CA MET A 21 4.98 8.11 8.04
C MET A 21 3.87 8.28 9.07
N SER A 22 4.03 9.28 9.95
CA SER A 22 3.02 9.61 10.95
C SER A 22 1.79 10.25 10.31
N GLU A 23 0.63 10.08 10.94
CA GLU A 23 -0.58 10.79 10.55
C GLU A 23 -0.32 12.31 10.51
N TYR A 24 -0.78 12.94 9.45
CA TYR A 24 -0.79 14.39 9.30
C TYR A 24 -2.23 14.90 9.32
N ARG A 25 -2.54 15.71 10.32
CA ARG A 25 -3.87 16.30 10.52
C ARG A 25 -3.87 17.77 10.14
N THR A 26 -4.79 18.15 9.27
CA THR A 26 -4.96 19.53 8.80
C THR A 26 -6.44 19.77 8.45
N HIS A 27 -6.76 20.93 7.91
CA HIS A 27 -8.11 21.25 7.45
C HIS A 27 -8.08 21.67 5.97
N LEU A 28 -9.16 21.41 5.26
CA LEU A 28 -9.35 21.92 3.91
C LEU A 28 -9.43 23.46 3.96
N MET A 29 -8.50 24.12 3.27
CA MET A 29 -8.46 25.58 3.15
C MET A 29 -9.50 26.05 2.13
N SER A 30 -9.62 25.32 1.02
CA SER A 30 -10.62 25.54 -0.02
C SER A 30 -10.91 24.22 -0.75
N VAL A 31 -12.07 24.19 -1.42
CA VAL A 31 -12.46 23.09 -2.31
C VAL A 31 -13.04 23.70 -3.57
N ASN A 32 -12.46 23.38 -4.73
CA ASN A 32 -12.92 23.82 -6.04
C ASN A 32 -12.89 22.64 -7.02
N ASP A 33 -13.97 22.38 -7.72
CA ASP A 33 -14.08 21.35 -8.76
C ASP A 33 -13.59 19.95 -8.32
N GLY A 34 -13.89 19.57 -7.07
CA GLY A 34 -13.49 18.26 -6.53
C GLY A 34 -12.03 18.18 -6.05
N ILE A 35 -11.28 19.28 -6.11
CA ILE A 35 -9.90 19.38 -5.61
C ILE A 35 -9.91 20.22 -4.33
N GLY A 36 -9.35 19.68 -3.27
CA GLY A 36 -9.11 20.36 -2.01
C GLY A 36 -7.69 20.91 -1.93
N VAL A 37 -7.55 22.05 -1.27
CA VAL A 37 -6.23 22.61 -0.92
C VAL A 37 -6.02 22.47 0.57
N ILE A 38 -4.85 21.97 0.97
CA ILE A 38 -4.42 21.82 2.36
C ILE A 38 -3.05 22.48 2.57
N ALA A 39 -2.68 22.73 3.84
CA ALA A 39 -1.30 23.10 4.16
C ALA A 39 -0.36 21.93 3.82
N ASP A 40 0.82 22.23 3.24
CA ASP A 40 1.83 21.21 2.97
C ASP A 40 2.57 20.78 4.25
N SER A 41 3.12 19.58 4.22
CA SER A 41 3.97 19.03 5.30
C SER A 41 5.03 18.09 4.71
N PRO A 42 6.24 18.06 5.30
CA PRO A 42 7.25 17.05 4.94
C PRO A 42 6.83 15.61 5.21
N SER A 43 5.80 15.40 6.06
CA SER A 43 5.31 14.06 6.42
C SER A 43 4.42 13.42 5.37
N ILE A 44 3.98 14.19 4.36
CA ILE A 44 3.15 13.68 3.26
C ILE A 44 3.93 13.66 1.95
N VAL A 45 3.62 12.70 1.09
CA VAL A 45 4.18 12.60 -0.26
C VAL A 45 3.06 12.52 -1.29
N GLN A 46 3.37 12.81 -2.54
CA GLN A 46 2.43 12.63 -3.63
C GLN A 46 1.98 11.16 -3.69
N GLY A 47 0.69 10.93 -3.86
CA GLY A 47 0.08 9.61 -3.84
C GLY A 47 -0.30 9.10 -2.45
N SER A 48 0.18 9.74 -1.34
CA SER A 48 -0.28 9.34 0.00
C SER A 48 -1.76 9.64 0.17
N SER A 49 -2.48 8.76 0.85
CA SER A 49 -3.92 8.89 1.05
C SER A 49 -4.30 9.03 2.52
N GLY A 50 -5.55 9.39 2.74
CA GLY A 50 -6.12 9.54 4.06
C GLY A 50 -7.62 9.71 4.01
N VAL A 51 -8.19 10.28 5.05
CA VAL A 51 -9.64 10.45 5.21
C VAL A 51 -10.01 11.91 5.44
N VAL A 52 -11.20 12.28 4.98
CA VAL A 52 -11.84 13.55 5.30
C VAL A 52 -12.90 13.32 6.36
N LEU A 53 -12.81 14.05 7.45
CA LEU A 53 -13.70 13.96 8.60
C LEU A 53 -14.59 15.20 8.66
N ARG A 54 -15.89 15.00 8.82
CA ARG A 54 -16.85 16.08 9.12
C ARG A 54 -17.36 15.96 10.54
N SER A 55 -17.40 17.08 11.24
CA SER A 55 -18.06 17.21 12.54
C SER A 55 -19.54 17.52 12.35
N PHE A 56 -20.42 16.77 13.03
CA PHE A 56 -21.87 16.90 12.98
C PHE A 56 -22.47 17.50 14.27
N GLY A 57 -21.65 18.15 15.09
CA GLY A 57 -22.06 18.64 16.41
C GLY A 57 -21.97 17.52 17.48
N ASN A 58 -22.14 17.92 18.76
CA ASN A 58 -22.10 17.02 19.93
C ASN A 58 -20.87 16.08 19.99
N GLY A 59 -19.74 16.49 19.38
CA GLY A 59 -18.51 15.68 19.33
C GLY A 59 -18.55 14.53 18.31
N LEU A 60 -19.61 14.35 17.55
CA LEU A 60 -19.71 13.33 16.53
C LEU A 60 -18.91 13.72 15.29
N LYS A 61 -18.04 12.82 14.84
CA LYS A 61 -17.30 12.93 13.58
C LYS A 61 -17.54 11.69 12.72
N SER A 62 -17.58 11.86 11.41
CA SER A 62 -17.66 10.74 10.46
C SER A 62 -16.71 10.96 9.30
N ILE A 63 -16.20 9.86 8.75
CA ILE A 63 -15.46 9.86 7.49
C ILE A 63 -16.48 10.08 6.37
N ILE A 64 -16.25 11.10 5.54
CA ILE A 64 -17.14 11.47 4.42
C ILE A 64 -16.51 11.18 3.07
N ALA A 65 -15.16 11.13 2.99
CA ALA A 65 -14.43 10.84 1.76
C ALA A 65 -13.04 10.29 2.07
N ARG A 66 -12.38 9.72 1.07
CA ARG A 66 -10.93 9.55 1.01
C ARG A 66 -10.33 10.80 0.38
N ALA A 67 -9.15 11.23 0.85
CA ALA A 67 -8.34 12.26 0.22
C ALA A 67 -7.03 11.61 -0.27
N VAL A 68 -6.59 11.95 -1.47
CA VAL A 68 -5.31 11.50 -2.05
C VAL A 68 -4.51 12.73 -2.48
N VAL A 69 -3.23 12.79 -2.12
CA VAL A 69 -2.33 13.90 -2.48
C VAL A 69 -1.96 13.82 -3.95
N ASP A 70 -2.41 14.79 -4.75
CA ASP A 70 -2.10 14.88 -6.18
C ASP A 70 -0.79 15.60 -6.46
N SER A 71 -0.59 16.73 -5.78
CA SER A 71 0.59 17.56 -6.01
C SER A 71 0.94 18.36 -4.76
N LYS A 72 2.22 18.70 -4.64
CA LYS A 72 2.75 19.52 -3.56
C LYS A 72 3.36 20.79 -4.14
N HIS A 73 3.13 21.91 -3.44
CA HIS A 73 3.67 23.22 -3.72
C HIS A 73 4.50 23.70 -2.52
N THR A 74 5.04 24.91 -2.57
CA THR A 74 5.93 25.43 -1.52
C THR A 74 5.30 25.44 -0.11
N SER A 75 4.00 25.70 0.00
CA SER A 75 3.29 25.82 1.29
C SER A 75 1.95 25.11 1.33
N THR A 76 1.50 24.58 0.21
CA THR A 76 0.21 23.91 0.06
C THR A 76 0.35 22.60 -0.70
N ALA A 77 -0.62 21.72 -0.53
CA ALA A 77 -0.78 20.53 -1.35
C ALA A 77 -2.21 20.44 -1.87
N ASN A 78 -2.36 19.88 -3.07
CA ASN A 78 -3.67 19.59 -3.64
C ASN A 78 -4.02 18.14 -3.35
N VAL A 79 -5.28 17.91 -3.01
CA VAL A 79 -5.85 16.58 -2.80
C VAL A 79 -7.11 16.43 -3.64
N HIS A 80 -7.29 15.28 -4.28
CA HIS A 80 -8.58 14.89 -4.83
C HIS A 80 -9.35 13.99 -3.87
N PHE A 81 -10.64 13.88 -4.10
CA PHE A 81 -11.51 13.12 -3.23
C PHE A 81 -12.08 11.89 -3.93
N GLU A 82 -12.09 10.79 -3.19
CA GLU A 82 -12.66 9.52 -3.59
C GLU A 82 -13.70 9.04 -2.58
N VAL A 83 -14.57 8.11 -3.00
CA VAL A 83 -15.49 7.46 -2.08
C VAL A 83 -14.71 6.59 -1.09
N TYR A 84 -14.93 6.79 0.20
CA TYR A 84 -14.37 5.91 1.23
C TYR A 84 -15.21 4.65 1.35
N SER A 85 -14.79 3.60 0.65
CA SER A 85 -15.56 2.35 0.52
C SER A 85 -15.46 1.40 1.73
N ALA A 86 -14.49 1.61 2.64
CA ALA A 86 -14.28 0.70 3.79
C ALA A 86 -15.45 0.70 4.79
N LEU A 87 -16.26 1.77 4.83
CA LEU A 87 -17.48 1.86 5.65
C LEU A 87 -18.77 1.52 4.89
N LYS A 88 -18.66 1.19 3.61
CA LYS A 88 -19.85 0.91 2.78
C LYS A 88 -20.53 -0.37 3.24
N GLN A 89 -21.79 -0.26 3.61
CA GLN A 89 -22.66 -1.39 3.89
C GLN A 89 -23.80 -1.40 2.86
N SER A 90 -24.08 -2.57 2.29
CA SER A 90 -25.08 -2.71 1.23
C SER A 90 -26.50 -2.33 1.65
N SER A 91 -26.80 -2.40 2.95
CA SER A 91 -28.12 -2.13 3.52
C SER A 91 -28.29 -0.70 4.05
N LEU A 92 -27.25 0.14 4.00
CA LEU A 92 -27.31 1.51 4.50
C LEU A 92 -27.10 2.51 3.35
N PRO A 93 -27.87 3.64 3.35
CA PRO A 93 -27.61 4.70 2.39
C PRO A 93 -26.22 5.27 2.58
N VAL A 94 -25.52 5.50 1.47
CA VAL A 94 -24.22 6.20 1.49
C VAL A 94 -24.53 7.70 1.73
N PRO A 95 -23.99 8.31 2.79
CA PRO A 95 -24.14 9.73 2.99
C PRO A 95 -23.50 10.49 1.81
N ASN A 96 -24.29 11.29 1.10
CA ASN A 96 -23.79 12.05 -0.05
C ASN A 96 -23.24 13.41 0.41
N PHE A 97 -22.23 13.38 1.30
CA PHE A 97 -21.52 14.57 1.75
C PHE A 97 -20.31 14.82 0.87
N THR A 98 -20.27 16.00 0.24
CA THR A 98 -19.09 16.47 -0.47
C THR A 98 -18.16 17.21 0.48
N PRO A 99 -16.83 16.97 0.44
CA PRO A 99 -15.86 17.73 1.21
C PRO A 99 -15.99 19.25 0.96
N GLN A 100 -15.76 20.04 2.01
CA GLN A 100 -15.83 21.49 1.94
C GLN A 100 -14.73 22.14 2.80
N ALA A 101 -14.45 23.42 2.59
CA ALA A 101 -13.52 24.19 3.42
C ALA A 101 -13.89 24.05 4.91
N GLY A 102 -12.87 23.81 5.75
CA GLY A 102 -13.02 23.60 7.19
C GLY A 102 -13.16 22.12 7.60
N ASP A 103 -13.43 21.18 6.70
CA ASP A 103 -13.40 19.76 7.04
C ASP A 103 -11.97 19.33 7.42
N GLU A 104 -11.86 18.46 8.42
CA GLU A 104 -10.57 17.91 8.85
C GLU A 104 -10.08 16.86 7.86
N VAL A 105 -8.80 16.92 7.50
CA VAL A 105 -8.13 15.90 6.67
C VAL A 105 -7.06 15.20 7.51
N VAL A 106 -7.08 13.89 7.52
CA VAL A 106 -6.08 13.03 8.18
C VAL A 106 -5.40 12.22 7.10
N LEU A 107 -4.20 12.64 6.67
CA LEU A 107 -3.37 11.91 5.71
C LEU A 107 -2.48 10.90 6.41
N ASN A 108 -1.92 9.96 5.65
CA ASN A 108 -1.18 8.80 6.14
C ASN A 108 -2.02 7.96 7.13
N TYR A 109 -3.32 7.86 6.85
CA TYR A 109 -4.27 7.18 7.70
C TYR A 109 -4.03 5.66 7.69
N LEU A 110 -3.86 5.06 8.87
CA LEU A 110 -3.54 3.64 9.07
C LEU A 110 -2.18 3.20 8.48
N TYR A 111 -1.20 4.10 8.38
CA TYR A 111 0.14 3.76 7.86
C TYR A 111 1.05 3.05 8.88
N ASP A 112 0.57 2.84 10.09
CA ASP A 112 1.16 1.95 11.08
C ASP A 112 0.87 0.46 10.79
N ARG A 113 -0.02 0.17 9.80
CA ARG A 113 -0.43 -1.17 9.43
C ARG A 113 -0.34 -1.43 7.94
N SER A 114 0.29 -2.55 7.56
CA SER A 114 0.61 -2.89 6.18
C SER A 114 0.21 -4.32 5.82
N LEU A 115 -0.35 -4.53 4.63
CA LEU A 115 -0.29 -5.84 4.01
C LEU A 115 1.16 -6.14 3.63
N ILE A 116 1.50 -7.40 3.43
CA ILE A 116 2.82 -7.81 2.95
C ILE A 116 2.70 -8.82 1.81
N ILE A 117 3.31 -8.50 0.70
CA ILE A 117 3.43 -9.31 -0.49
C ILE A 117 4.90 -9.70 -0.61
N ALA A 118 5.21 -10.91 -0.17
CA ALA A 118 6.56 -11.45 -0.17
C ALA A 118 6.63 -12.70 -1.07
N PRO A 119 7.77 -12.95 -1.74
CA PRO A 119 7.94 -14.10 -2.63
C PRO A 119 8.07 -15.44 -1.88
N ASN A 120 8.52 -15.43 -0.62
CA ASN A 120 8.73 -16.62 0.19
C ASN A 120 8.75 -16.28 1.69
N ALA A 121 8.82 -17.33 2.53
CA ALA A 121 8.82 -17.21 3.98
C ALA A 121 10.07 -16.48 4.53
N GLU A 122 11.22 -16.66 3.90
CA GLU A 122 12.46 -16.02 4.35
C GLU A 122 12.38 -14.50 4.19
N VAL A 123 11.98 -14.02 3.01
CA VAL A 123 11.79 -12.59 2.74
C VAL A 123 10.71 -12.01 3.64
N TYR A 124 9.60 -12.74 3.86
CA TYR A 124 8.55 -12.33 4.80
C TYR A 124 9.14 -12.07 6.20
N ASN A 125 9.89 -13.02 6.74
CA ASN A 125 10.47 -12.91 8.09
C ASN A 125 11.47 -11.75 8.17
N GLN A 126 12.33 -11.57 7.15
CA GLN A 126 13.29 -10.47 7.10
C GLN A 126 12.59 -9.10 7.09
N VAL A 127 11.52 -8.95 6.31
CA VAL A 127 10.76 -7.69 6.25
C VAL A 127 10.11 -7.35 7.59
N VAL A 128 9.49 -8.34 8.24
CA VAL A 128 8.84 -8.15 9.55
C VAL A 128 9.87 -7.76 10.62
N GLU A 129 11.08 -8.33 10.57
CA GLU A 129 12.15 -8.00 11.49
C GLU A 129 12.71 -6.60 11.25
N VAL A 130 12.96 -6.23 9.99
CA VAL A 130 13.55 -4.93 9.61
C VAL A 130 12.59 -3.78 9.93
N PHE A 131 11.30 -3.92 9.64
CA PHE A 131 10.29 -2.88 9.85
C PHE A 131 9.42 -3.18 11.07
N SER A 132 10.05 -3.41 12.22
CA SER A 132 9.37 -3.79 13.47
C SER A 132 8.41 -2.73 14.02
N ASN A 133 8.46 -1.49 13.52
CA ASN A 133 7.52 -0.41 13.84
C ASN A 133 6.23 -0.45 13.02
N ILE A 134 6.12 -1.34 12.03
CA ILE A 134 4.92 -1.54 11.21
C ILE A 134 4.23 -2.84 11.64
N THR A 135 2.92 -2.79 11.84
CA THR A 135 2.12 -3.99 12.10
C THR A 135 1.77 -4.65 10.77
N PHE A 136 2.45 -5.75 10.42
CA PHE A 136 2.15 -6.48 9.20
C PHE A 136 0.95 -7.41 9.39
N VAL A 137 0.01 -7.33 8.47
CA VAL A 137 -1.10 -8.28 8.33
C VAL A 137 -0.54 -9.57 7.76
N HIS A 138 -0.79 -10.70 8.42
CA HIS A 138 -0.25 -11.98 7.95
C HIS A 138 -0.80 -12.31 6.56
N PRO A 139 0.05 -12.72 5.59
CA PRO A 139 -0.35 -12.95 4.20
C PRO A 139 -1.44 -14.03 4.04
N ASP A 140 -1.59 -14.92 5.01
CA ASP A 140 -2.67 -15.91 5.00
C ASP A 140 -4.07 -15.29 5.02
N LEU A 141 -4.26 -14.12 5.62
CA LEU A 141 -5.57 -13.43 5.61
C LEU A 141 -5.94 -12.98 4.20
N VAL A 142 -4.97 -12.46 3.46
CA VAL A 142 -5.15 -12.11 2.05
C VAL A 142 -5.32 -13.36 1.19
N GLY A 143 -4.49 -14.38 1.42
CA GLY A 143 -4.58 -15.68 0.74
C GLY A 143 -5.92 -16.36 0.92
N ALA A 144 -6.47 -16.37 2.15
CA ALA A 144 -7.79 -16.93 2.44
C ALA A 144 -8.91 -16.18 1.72
N MET A 145 -8.87 -14.85 1.71
CA MET A 145 -9.83 -14.03 0.96
C MET A 145 -9.80 -14.36 -0.53
N LEU A 146 -8.61 -14.43 -1.13
CA LEU A 146 -8.43 -14.75 -2.56
C LEU A 146 -8.88 -16.18 -2.89
N SER A 147 -8.61 -17.14 -2.00
CA SER A 147 -9.07 -18.53 -2.15
C SER A 147 -10.60 -18.63 -2.14
N MET A 148 -11.26 -17.92 -1.21
CA MET A 148 -12.73 -17.88 -1.15
C MET A 148 -13.35 -17.23 -2.40
N ASP A 149 -12.67 -16.26 -2.99
CA ASP A 149 -13.13 -15.56 -4.21
C ASP A 149 -12.67 -16.25 -5.51
N TYR A 150 -11.91 -17.34 -5.42
CA TYR A 150 -11.31 -18.05 -6.57
C TYR A 150 -10.45 -17.13 -7.46
N LYS A 151 -9.58 -16.33 -6.85
CA LYS A 151 -8.75 -15.33 -7.52
C LYS A 151 -7.25 -15.59 -7.34
N PRO A 152 -6.63 -16.41 -8.18
CA PRO A 152 -5.18 -16.66 -8.13
C PRO A 152 -4.35 -15.46 -8.61
N ASN A 153 -4.97 -14.51 -9.34
CA ASN A 153 -4.35 -13.31 -9.89
C ASN A 153 -4.98 -12.07 -9.23
N PRO A 154 -4.51 -11.64 -8.04
CA PRO A 154 -5.12 -10.54 -7.31
C PRO A 154 -4.88 -9.20 -8.00
N SER A 155 -5.95 -8.48 -8.33
CA SER A 155 -5.92 -7.13 -8.87
C SER A 155 -5.62 -6.07 -7.79
N GLN A 156 -5.40 -4.82 -8.21
CA GLN A 156 -5.33 -3.68 -7.29
C GLN A 156 -6.59 -3.59 -6.41
N ASP A 157 -7.79 -3.84 -6.97
CA ASP A 157 -9.04 -3.78 -6.22
C ASP A 157 -9.16 -4.89 -5.16
N ASP A 158 -8.60 -6.07 -5.44
CA ASP A 158 -8.53 -7.15 -4.46
C ASP A 158 -7.62 -6.76 -3.28
N PHE A 159 -6.50 -6.11 -3.55
CA PHE A 159 -5.63 -5.58 -2.49
C PHE A 159 -6.26 -4.41 -1.74
N ARG A 160 -6.95 -3.46 -2.41
CA ARG A 160 -7.71 -2.40 -1.74
C ARG A 160 -8.77 -2.98 -0.79
N ARG A 161 -9.48 -4.02 -1.24
CA ARG A 161 -10.44 -4.74 -0.40
C ARG A 161 -9.76 -5.44 0.78
N ALA A 162 -8.62 -6.10 0.56
CA ALA A 162 -7.84 -6.71 1.64
C ALA A 162 -7.38 -5.67 2.67
N CYS A 163 -6.91 -4.50 2.22
CA CYS A 163 -6.56 -3.38 3.09
C CYS A 163 -7.75 -2.93 3.94
N ALA A 164 -8.92 -2.73 3.31
CA ALA A 164 -10.13 -2.30 4.01
C ALA A 164 -10.57 -3.30 5.08
N LEU A 165 -10.56 -4.60 4.76
CA LEU A 165 -10.94 -5.68 5.69
C LEU A 165 -9.98 -5.81 6.87
N ASN A 166 -8.72 -5.42 6.70
CA ASN A 166 -7.68 -5.56 7.72
C ASN A 166 -7.26 -4.22 8.35
N ALA A 167 -7.96 -3.12 8.07
CA ALA A 167 -7.64 -1.78 8.53
C ALA A 167 -6.17 -1.42 8.28
N ALA A 168 -5.67 -1.67 7.06
CA ALA A 168 -4.31 -1.36 6.64
C ALA A 168 -4.29 -0.17 5.68
N GLY A 169 -3.35 0.76 5.86
CA GLY A 169 -3.13 1.90 4.97
C GLY A 169 -2.03 1.64 3.93
N LEU A 170 -1.21 0.60 4.15
CA LEU A 170 -0.04 0.29 3.35
C LEU A 170 -0.06 -1.13 2.80
N ILE A 171 0.66 -1.32 1.70
CA ILE A 171 1.07 -2.61 1.17
C ILE A 171 2.59 -2.57 1.03
N PHE A 172 3.30 -3.52 1.63
CA PHE A 172 4.71 -3.76 1.34
C PHE A 172 4.83 -4.80 0.24
N ILE A 173 5.54 -4.49 -0.83
CA ILE A 173 5.78 -5.41 -1.95
C ILE A 173 7.29 -5.64 -2.07
N ALA A 174 7.71 -6.90 -1.90
CA ALA A 174 9.11 -7.31 -2.06
C ALA A 174 9.32 -7.88 -3.47
N LEU A 175 10.16 -7.22 -4.27
CA LEU A 175 10.58 -7.64 -5.61
C LEU A 175 12.08 -7.88 -5.65
N GLU A 176 12.54 -8.57 -6.68
CA GLU A 176 13.97 -8.74 -6.92
C GLU A 176 14.62 -7.39 -7.22
N GLY A 177 15.67 -7.07 -6.46
CA GLY A 177 16.42 -5.82 -6.57
C GLY A 177 15.76 -4.60 -5.94
N GLU A 178 14.45 -4.62 -5.69
CA GLU A 178 13.70 -3.48 -5.14
C GLU A 178 12.51 -3.94 -4.31
N SER A 179 12.32 -3.29 -3.17
CA SER A 179 11.12 -3.47 -2.33
C SER A 179 10.51 -2.11 -2.02
N MET A 180 9.20 -2.05 -1.79
CA MET A 180 8.53 -0.77 -1.66
C MET A 180 7.33 -0.79 -0.74
N PHE A 181 7.07 0.36 -0.10
CA PHE A 181 5.77 0.67 0.50
C PHE A 181 4.89 1.39 -0.51
N VAL A 182 3.67 0.90 -0.64
CA VAL A 182 2.64 1.36 -1.56
C VAL A 182 1.42 1.77 -0.75
N ASP A 183 0.76 2.85 -1.13
CA ASP A 183 -0.51 3.25 -0.53
C ASP A 183 -1.64 2.29 -0.92
N CYS A 184 -2.45 1.88 0.03
CA CYS A 184 -3.59 0.99 -0.21
C CYS A 184 -4.68 1.57 -1.11
N GLY A 185 -4.89 2.87 -1.03
CA GLY A 185 -5.96 3.56 -1.77
C GLY A 185 -5.54 3.91 -3.20
N SER A 186 -4.51 4.73 -3.33
CA SER A 186 -4.02 5.24 -4.61
C SER A 186 -3.20 4.22 -5.40
N PHE A 187 -2.66 3.21 -4.75
CA PHE A 187 -1.67 2.26 -5.29
C PHE A 187 -0.35 2.92 -5.72
N SER A 188 -0.07 4.12 -5.20
CA SER A 188 1.15 4.87 -5.46
C SER A 188 2.31 4.37 -4.61
N ILE A 189 3.51 4.34 -5.19
CA ILE A 189 4.73 4.01 -4.46
C ILE A 189 5.11 5.19 -3.58
N LEU A 190 5.16 4.98 -2.26
CA LEU A 190 5.51 6.00 -1.28
C LEU A 190 7.00 6.01 -0.96
N LYS A 191 7.61 4.84 -0.96
CA LYS A 191 9.04 4.67 -0.65
C LYS A 191 9.56 3.37 -1.24
N SER A 192 10.72 3.43 -1.89
CA SER A 192 11.46 2.27 -2.39
C SER A 192 12.75 2.03 -1.60
N PHE A 193 13.15 0.78 -1.56
CA PHE A 193 14.39 0.28 -0.94
C PHE A 193 15.07 -0.68 -1.90
N LYS A 194 16.39 -0.70 -1.91
CA LYS A 194 17.14 -1.74 -2.61
C LYS A 194 16.99 -3.07 -1.85
N SER A 195 16.70 -4.13 -2.56
CA SER A 195 16.64 -5.49 -2.04
C SER A 195 17.61 -6.41 -2.77
N GLY A 196 17.82 -7.62 -2.23
CA GLY A 196 18.69 -8.64 -2.80
C GLY A 196 18.02 -9.44 -3.91
N GLN A 197 18.71 -10.51 -4.32
CA GLN A 197 18.18 -11.51 -5.23
C GLN A 197 17.23 -12.45 -4.49
N ILE A 198 16.23 -12.96 -5.18
CA ILE A 198 15.22 -13.87 -4.67
C ILE A 198 15.42 -15.25 -5.26
N ALA A 199 15.71 -16.24 -4.41
CA ALA A 199 16.03 -17.59 -4.86
C ALA A 199 14.78 -18.43 -5.20
N GLN A 200 13.65 -18.18 -4.53
CA GLN A 200 12.42 -18.96 -4.69
C GLN A 200 11.20 -18.07 -4.63
N TYR A 201 10.19 -18.40 -5.42
CA TYR A 201 8.94 -17.68 -5.50
C TYR A 201 7.75 -18.59 -5.21
N HIS A 202 6.84 -18.12 -4.35
CA HIS A 202 5.48 -18.64 -4.20
C HIS A 202 4.50 -17.74 -4.94
N LEU A 203 3.58 -18.31 -5.67
CA LEU A 203 2.57 -17.59 -6.45
C LEU A 203 1.18 -17.79 -5.83
N PRO A 204 0.37 -16.74 -5.75
CA PRO A 204 0.63 -15.35 -6.16
C PRO A 204 1.63 -14.62 -5.25
N PHE A 205 1.77 -15.02 -4.00
CA PHE A 205 2.74 -14.56 -2.99
C PHE A 205 2.86 -15.63 -1.90
N TYR A 206 3.82 -15.48 -1.01
CA TYR A 206 3.97 -16.38 0.13
C TYR A 206 2.73 -16.36 1.01
N THR A 207 2.12 -17.52 1.17
CA THR A 207 1.03 -17.81 2.10
C THR A 207 1.02 -19.31 2.41
N ARG A 208 0.50 -19.70 3.57
CA ARG A 208 0.29 -21.10 3.96
C ARG A 208 -1.07 -21.62 3.50
N VAL A 209 -1.94 -20.74 2.97
CA VAL A 209 -3.21 -21.12 2.37
C VAL A 209 -2.93 -21.88 1.08
N ARG A 210 -3.47 -23.10 0.99
CA ARG A 210 -3.35 -23.96 -0.18
C ARG A 210 -4.47 -23.64 -1.16
N ASP A 211 -4.22 -23.96 -2.44
CA ASP A 211 -5.26 -24.01 -3.48
C ASP A 211 -5.98 -22.66 -3.72
N ILE A 212 -5.21 -21.57 -3.89
CA ILE A 212 -5.74 -20.34 -4.46
C ILE A 212 -5.92 -20.58 -5.96
N ASN A 213 -6.99 -21.31 -6.32
CA ASN A 213 -7.23 -21.75 -7.69
C ASN A 213 -8.45 -21.01 -8.26
N THR A 214 -8.54 -21.01 -9.61
CA THR A 214 -9.75 -20.59 -10.30
C THR A 214 -10.79 -21.69 -10.27
N VAL A 215 -12.06 -21.31 -10.46
CA VAL A 215 -13.13 -22.27 -10.72
C VAL A 215 -12.94 -22.93 -12.09
N PHE A 216 -13.21 -24.24 -12.19
CA PHE A 216 -12.93 -25.05 -13.39
C PHE A 216 -13.63 -24.58 -14.68
N TRP A 217 -14.67 -23.76 -14.59
CA TRP A 217 -15.35 -23.19 -15.77
C TRP A 217 -14.79 -21.83 -16.25
N LYS A 218 -13.81 -21.25 -15.51
CA LYS A 218 -13.05 -20.09 -15.97
C LYS A 218 -11.75 -20.57 -16.64
N LEU A 219 -11.87 -21.02 -17.88
CA LEU A 219 -10.74 -21.56 -18.65
C LEU A 219 -9.65 -20.54 -19.01
N ASP A 220 -9.96 -19.23 -18.94
CA ASP A 220 -9.07 -18.14 -19.37
C ASP A 220 -8.35 -17.39 -18.22
N SER A 221 -8.36 -17.91 -17.01
CA SER A 221 -7.60 -17.30 -15.94
C SER A 221 -6.13 -17.73 -16.05
N GLU A 222 -5.34 -16.94 -16.76
CA GLU A 222 -3.89 -17.08 -16.77
C GLU A 222 -3.39 -16.97 -15.33
N HIS A 223 -2.74 -18.03 -14.84
CA HIS A 223 -2.05 -17.98 -13.56
C HIS A 223 -0.83 -17.05 -13.67
N ILE A 224 -0.52 -16.33 -12.60
CA ILE A 224 0.74 -15.60 -12.52
C ILE A 224 1.87 -16.60 -12.77
N ASN A 225 2.66 -16.37 -13.81
CA ASN A 225 3.82 -17.19 -14.15
C ASN A 225 5.15 -16.49 -13.83
N ASN A 226 5.11 -15.18 -13.62
CA ASN A 226 6.26 -14.37 -13.24
C ASN A 226 5.85 -13.36 -12.16
N TYR A 227 6.35 -13.56 -10.96
CA TYR A 227 6.05 -12.76 -9.78
C TYR A 227 6.44 -11.28 -9.97
N ASP A 228 7.70 -11.01 -10.30
CA ASP A 228 8.21 -9.63 -10.41
C ASP A 228 7.51 -8.86 -11.52
N LYS A 229 7.36 -9.48 -12.69
CA LYS A 229 6.66 -8.85 -13.83
C LYS A 229 5.22 -8.50 -13.46
N TYR A 230 4.54 -9.42 -12.78
CA TYR A 230 3.14 -9.21 -12.39
C TYR A 230 2.97 -8.02 -11.44
N TYR A 231 3.76 -7.97 -10.37
CA TYR A 231 3.63 -6.89 -9.39
C TYR A 231 4.16 -5.55 -9.92
N ARG A 232 5.19 -5.54 -10.77
CA ARG A 232 5.61 -4.31 -11.49
C ARG A 232 4.50 -3.79 -12.38
N PHE A 233 3.81 -4.66 -13.11
CA PHE A 233 2.65 -4.28 -13.91
C PHE A 233 1.52 -3.70 -13.04
N LEU A 234 1.19 -4.32 -11.92
CA LEU A 234 0.18 -3.78 -10.99
C LEU A 234 0.55 -2.39 -10.44
N LEU A 235 1.83 -2.10 -10.31
CA LEU A 235 2.34 -0.81 -9.84
C LEU A 235 2.48 0.22 -10.97
N ASN A 236 2.15 -0.11 -12.21
CA ASN A 236 2.38 0.70 -13.41
C ASN A 236 3.86 1.13 -13.57
N THR A 237 4.80 0.32 -13.07
CA THR A 237 6.23 0.63 -13.17
C THR A 237 6.86 0.09 -14.46
N ASP A 238 6.14 -0.71 -15.24
CA ASP A 238 6.55 -1.18 -16.56
C ASP A 238 6.16 -0.15 -17.64
N GLU A 239 6.81 1.01 -17.68
CA GLU A 239 6.62 2.01 -18.75
C GLU A 239 7.02 1.52 -20.15
N ASN A 240 7.56 0.31 -20.30
CA ASN A 240 8.05 -0.25 -21.58
C ASN A 240 7.25 -1.44 -22.13
N THR A 241 6.12 -1.81 -21.57
CA THR A 241 5.26 -2.85 -22.13
C THR A 241 3.82 -2.37 -22.30
N GLY A 242 3.62 -1.33 -23.09
CA GLY A 242 2.34 -1.06 -23.71
C GLY A 242 2.03 -2.18 -24.70
N LYS A 243 1.33 -3.16 -24.26
CA LYS A 243 0.55 -4.22 -24.86
C LYS A 243 0.89 -5.56 -24.23
N ILE A 244 -0.03 -6.07 -23.44
CA ILE A 244 -0.13 -7.50 -23.27
C ILE A 244 -0.56 -8.02 -24.64
N GLU A 245 0.38 -8.52 -25.44
CA GLU A 245 0.03 -9.39 -26.55
C GLU A 245 -0.67 -10.60 -25.94
N SER A 246 -1.96 -10.72 -26.24
CA SER A 246 -2.68 -11.98 -26.12
C SER A 246 -1.90 -12.99 -26.97
N ALA A 247 -1.03 -13.76 -26.31
CA ALA A 247 -0.42 -14.91 -26.95
C ALA A 247 -1.52 -15.94 -27.18
N LYS A 248 -1.82 -16.13 -28.47
CA LYS A 248 -2.57 -17.29 -28.97
C LYS A 248 -1.85 -18.58 -28.64
#